data_2798ef6edaf534ad6db14e2ab051c38f
#
_entry.id   2798ef6edaf534ad6db14e2ab051c38f
#
_cell.length_a   1.000
_cell.length_b   1.000
_cell.length_c   1.000
_cell.angle_alpha   90.00
_cell.angle_beta   90.00
_cell.angle_gamma   90.00
#
_symmetry.space_group_name_H-M   'P 1'
#
loop_
_entity.id
_entity.type
_entity.pdbx_description
1 polymer ?
#
loop_
_entity_poly.entity_id
_entity_poly.type
_entity_poly.pdbx_seq_one_letter_code
_entity_poly.pdbx_strand_id
1 'polypeptide(L)'
;MVKILLVEDNEMNRDMLSRRLRRNGYEVVIAIDGQQGVEMAVAESPDLILMDMSLPVIDGWEAARRVRENEATRKIPVIALTAHAMAGDREKAIEAGCDDYDTKPVEITRLLGKITALIESGA
;
A
#
# COMPACT_ATOMS: atom_id res chain seq x y z
N MET A 1 -0.27 18.27 1.67
CA MET A 1 -0.09 17.31 0.57
C MET A 1 -0.29 15.88 1.08
N VAL A 2 -1.05 15.09 0.39
CA VAL A 2 -1.29 13.70 0.78
C VAL A 2 0.00 12.89 0.60
N LYS A 3 0.40 12.18 1.63
CA LYS A 3 1.61 11.35 1.62
C LYS A 3 1.24 9.88 1.48
N ILE A 4 1.83 9.21 0.50
CA ILE A 4 1.63 7.78 0.24
C ILE A 4 2.94 7.05 0.52
N LEU A 5 2.86 5.99 1.32
CA LEU A 5 3.97 5.05 1.50
C LEU A 5 3.81 3.93 0.48
N LEU A 6 4.78 3.79 -0.41
CA LEU A 6 4.81 2.73 -1.41
C LEU A 6 5.80 1.66 -0.96
N VAL A 7 5.31 0.46 -0.68
CA VAL A 7 6.14 -0.67 -0.28
C VAL A 7 6.23 -1.64 -1.46
N GLU A 8 7.37 -1.63 -2.13
CA GLU A 8 7.59 -2.38 -3.37
C GLU A 8 9.07 -2.72 -3.51
N ASP A 9 9.40 -3.99 -3.65
CA ASP A 9 10.79 -4.44 -3.74
C ASP A 9 11.37 -4.37 -5.15
N ASN A 10 10.53 -4.36 -6.19
CA ASN A 10 10.99 -4.29 -7.58
C ASN A 10 11.28 -2.84 -7.96
N GLU A 11 12.54 -2.57 -8.33
CA GLU A 11 12.99 -1.22 -8.62
C GLU A 11 12.22 -0.56 -9.77
N MET A 12 11.97 -1.30 -10.86
CA MET A 12 11.24 -0.75 -12.01
C MET A 12 9.80 -0.39 -11.66
N ASN A 13 9.11 -1.27 -10.94
CA ASN A 13 7.74 -1.02 -10.53
C ASN A 13 7.67 0.15 -9.56
N ARG A 14 8.60 0.19 -8.62
CA ARG A 14 8.71 1.26 -7.62
C ARG A 14 8.91 2.62 -8.29
N ASP A 15 9.86 2.68 -9.23
CA ASP A 15 10.17 3.91 -9.95
C ASP A 15 8.99 4.39 -10.79
N MET A 16 8.41 3.49 -11.57
CA MET A 16 7.28 3.81 -12.43
C MET A 16 6.07 4.31 -11.63
N LEU A 17 5.71 3.59 -10.60
CA LEU A 17 4.53 3.91 -9.81
C LEU A 17 4.73 5.18 -9.00
N SER A 18 5.90 5.37 -8.40
CA SER A 18 6.18 6.59 -7.63
C SER A 18 6.14 7.85 -8.51
N ARG A 19 6.65 7.76 -9.73
CA ARG A 19 6.59 8.90 -10.66
C ARG A 19 5.15 9.27 -11.00
N ARG A 20 4.32 8.28 -11.28
CA ARG A 20 2.92 8.52 -11.63
C ARG A 20 2.12 9.12 -10.48
N LEU A 21 2.38 8.63 -9.28
CA LEU A 21 1.73 9.18 -8.09
C LEU A 21 2.14 10.63 -7.86
N ARG A 22 3.44 10.92 -8.00
CA ARG A 22 3.93 12.29 -7.82
C ARG A 22 3.34 13.24 -8.86
N ARG A 23 3.16 12.79 -10.10
CA ARG A 23 2.53 13.59 -11.15
C ARG A 23 1.08 13.96 -10.81
N ASN A 24 0.44 13.16 -9.99
CA ASN A 24 -0.93 13.40 -9.57
C ASN A 24 -1.03 14.16 -8.25
N GLY A 25 0.06 14.75 -7.80
CA GLY A 25 0.06 15.65 -6.65
C GLY A 25 0.32 14.98 -5.31
N TYR A 26 0.71 13.69 -5.29
CA TYR A 26 1.00 13.00 -4.04
C TYR A 26 2.48 13.09 -3.68
N GLU A 27 2.75 13.19 -2.39
CA GLU A 27 4.08 12.97 -1.85
C GLU A 27 4.26 11.45 -1.70
N VAL A 28 5.40 10.91 -2.09
CA VAL A 28 5.65 9.46 -2.03
C VAL A 28 6.90 9.18 -1.23
N VAL A 29 6.79 8.33 -0.21
CA VAL A 29 7.92 7.76 0.50
C VAL A 29 7.98 6.28 0.17
N ILE A 30 9.17 5.70 0.15
CA ILE A 30 9.39 4.36 -0.40
C ILE A 30 10.00 3.44 0.64
N ALA A 31 9.48 2.21 0.71
CA ALA A 31 10.07 1.11 1.45
C ALA A 31 10.30 -0.05 0.47
N ILE A 32 11.36 -0.81 0.67
CA ILE A 32 11.78 -1.85 -0.27
C ILE A 32 11.50 -3.27 0.21
N ASP A 33 11.04 -3.44 1.43
CA ASP A 33 10.62 -4.73 1.96
C ASP A 33 9.54 -4.54 3.03
N GLY A 34 8.95 -5.65 3.47
CA GLY A 34 7.83 -5.59 4.42
C GLY A 34 8.21 -5.03 5.79
N GLN A 35 9.40 -5.37 6.28
CA GLN A 35 9.87 -4.85 7.57
C GLN A 35 10.08 -3.34 7.51
N GLN A 36 10.73 -2.86 6.46
CA GLN A 36 10.93 -1.44 6.25
C GLN A 36 9.59 -0.71 6.10
N GLY A 37 8.62 -1.36 5.42
CA GLY A 37 7.28 -0.81 5.27
C GLY A 37 6.60 -0.54 6.61
N VAL A 38 6.67 -1.51 7.53
CA VAL A 38 6.09 -1.35 8.86
C VAL A 38 6.79 -0.23 9.63
N GLU A 39 8.11 -0.20 9.58
CA GLU A 39 8.90 0.83 10.27
C GLU A 39 8.61 2.23 9.73
N MET A 40 8.53 2.37 8.42
CA MET A 40 8.25 3.66 7.80
C MET A 40 6.82 4.11 8.01
N ALA A 41 5.87 3.20 8.13
CA ALA A 41 4.50 3.55 8.46
C ALA A 41 4.44 4.29 9.81
N VAL A 42 5.22 3.85 10.77
CA VAL A 42 5.32 4.51 12.07
C VAL A 42 6.06 5.84 11.95
N ALA A 43 7.22 5.84 11.29
CA ALA A 43 8.10 6.99 11.23
C ALA A 43 7.54 8.15 10.40
N GLU A 44 6.87 7.83 9.29
CA GLU A 44 6.42 8.84 8.32
C GLU A 44 4.96 9.22 8.46
N SER A 45 4.17 8.43 9.17
CA SER A 45 2.72 8.65 9.34
C SER A 45 2.03 8.97 8.01
N PRO A 46 2.13 8.09 7.00
CA PRO A 46 1.52 8.37 5.71
C PRO A 46 -0.01 8.39 5.79
N ASP A 47 -0.63 9.02 4.81
CA ASP A 47 -2.08 9.07 4.70
C ASP A 47 -2.66 7.80 4.10
N LEU A 48 -1.84 7.03 3.38
CA LEU A 48 -2.24 5.78 2.74
C LEU A 48 -1.00 4.94 2.45
N ILE A 49 -1.14 3.62 2.50
CA ILE A 49 -0.07 2.67 2.18
C ILE A 49 -0.49 1.84 0.96
N LEU A 50 0.40 1.78 -0.03
CA LEU A 50 0.31 0.82 -1.14
C LEU A 50 1.30 -0.30 -0.81
N MET A 51 0.79 -1.51 -0.60
CA MET A 51 1.59 -2.63 -0.10
C MET A 51 1.60 -3.78 -1.09
N ASP A 52 2.77 -4.06 -1.68
CA ASP A 52 2.94 -5.27 -2.48
C ASP A 52 2.81 -6.49 -1.56
N MET A 53 2.09 -7.51 -2.00
CA MET A 53 1.90 -8.70 -1.18
C MET A 53 3.06 -9.69 -1.28
N SER A 54 3.89 -9.58 -2.33
CA SER A 54 5.03 -10.48 -2.57
C SER A 54 6.36 -9.87 -2.13
N LEU A 55 6.44 -9.42 -0.89
CA LEU A 55 7.63 -8.73 -0.38
C LEU A 55 8.62 -9.69 0.28
N PRO A 56 9.93 -9.37 0.25
CA PRO A 56 10.92 -10.11 1.02
C PRO A 56 10.93 -9.69 2.49
N VAL A 57 11.63 -10.42 3.31
CA VAL A 57 11.80 -10.30 4.76
C VAL A 57 10.52 -10.69 5.49
N ILE A 58 9.49 -9.86 5.42
CA ILE A 58 8.11 -10.27 5.76
C ILE A 58 7.23 -9.90 4.56
N ASP A 59 6.28 -10.77 4.25
CA ASP A 59 5.41 -10.50 3.09
C ASP A 59 4.38 -9.40 3.41
N GLY A 60 3.65 -8.98 2.37
CA GLY A 60 2.69 -7.90 2.52
C GLY A 60 1.52 -8.25 3.43
N TRP A 61 1.13 -9.54 3.50
CA TRP A 61 0.05 -9.98 4.39
C TRP A 61 0.43 -9.75 5.86
N GLU A 62 1.64 -10.16 6.23
CA GLU A 62 2.15 -9.99 7.59
C GLU A 62 2.40 -8.51 7.89
N ALA A 63 2.95 -7.76 6.93
CA ALA A 63 3.18 -6.32 7.11
C ALA A 63 1.86 -5.58 7.36
N ALA A 64 0.80 -5.92 6.62
CA ALA A 64 -0.52 -5.32 6.81
C ALA A 64 -1.06 -5.63 8.21
N ARG A 65 -0.90 -6.87 8.68
CA ARG A 65 -1.33 -7.23 10.03
C ARG A 65 -0.62 -6.40 11.10
N ARG A 66 0.69 -6.21 10.95
CA ARG A 66 1.48 -5.43 11.90
C ARG A 66 1.08 -3.96 11.90
N VAL A 67 0.74 -3.41 10.74
CA VAL A 67 0.22 -2.05 10.63
C VAL A 67 -1.09 -1.93 11.42
N ARG A 68 -1.99 -2.91 11.32
CA ARG A 68 -3.26 -2.89 12.05
C ARG A 68 -3.13 -3.12 13.54
N GLU A 69 -2.12 -3.86 13.97
CA GLU A 69 -1.89 -4.14 15.38
C GLU A 69 -1.24 -2.99 16.14
N ASN A 70 -0.59 -2.06 15.43
CA ASN A 70 0.10 -0.93 16.05
C ASN A 70 -0.83 0.27 16.14
N GLU A 71 -1.02 0.82 17.35
CA GLU A 71 -1.89 1.97 17.57
C GLU A 71 -1.52 3.18 16.73
N ALA A 72 -0.23 3.36 16.45
CA ALA A 72 0.24 4.51 15.67
C ALA A 72 -0.16 4.42 14.19
N THR A 73 -0.44 3.21 13.67
CA THR A 73 -0.66 3.00 12.25
C THR A 73 -1.99 2.32 11.91
N ARG A 74 -2.72 1.84 12.91
CA ARG A 74 -3.91 0.99 12.67
C ARG A 74 -5.02 1.65 11.84
N LYS A 75 -5.06 2.98 11.79
CA LYS A 75 -6.09 3.71 11.04
C LYS A 75 -5.66 4.11 9.65
N ILE A 76 -4.40 3.87 9.29
CA ILE A 76 -3.90 4.22 7.96
C ILE A 76 -4.50 3.25 6.94
N PRO A 77 -5.19 3.74 5.90
CA PRO A 77 -5.73 2.85 4.88
C PRO A 77 -4.62 2.14 4.10
N VAL A 78 -4.83 0.86 3.81
CA VAL A 78 -3.87 0.02 3.08
C VAL A 78 -4.55 -0.57 1.87
N ILE A 79 -3.94 -0.37 0.69
CA ILE A 79 -4.33 -1.04 -0.54
C ILE A 79 -3.30 -2.12 -0.85
N ALA A 80 -3.75 -3.36 -0.93
CA ALA A 80 -2.89 -4.48 -1.29
C ALA A 80 -2.67 -4.51 -2.81
N LEU A 81 -1.43 -4.67 -3.25
CA LEU A 81 -1.10 -4.86 -4.66
C LEU A 81 -0.70 -6.33 -4.83
N THR A 82 -1.44 -7.06 -5.63
CA THR A 82 -1.21 -8.50 -5.82
C THR A 82 -1.00 -8.84 -7.29
N ALA A 83 -0.09 -9.79 -7.56
CA ALA A 83 0.15 -10.29 -8.91
C ALA A 83 -0.96 -11.24 -9.38
N HIS A 84 -1.79 -11.71 -8.46
CA HIS A 84 -2.80 -12.71 -8.76
C HIS A 84 -4.20 -12.23 -8.38
N ALA A 85 -5.11 -12.21 -9.35
CA ALA A 85 -6.51 -11.89 -9.14
C ALA A 85 -7.32 -13.18 -8.97
N MET A 86 -6.88 -14.05 -8.08
CA MET A 86 -7.56 -15.34 -7.85
C MET A 86 -8.73 -15.15 -6.89
N ALA A 87 -9.71 -16.04 -7.02
CA ALA A 87 -10.82 -16.10 -6.09
C ALA A 87 -10.27 -16.28 -4.66
N GLY A 88 -10.71 -15.44 -3.75
CA GLY A 88 -10.25 -15.47 -2.36
C GLY A 88 -9.14 -14.48 -2.03
N ASP A 89 -8.45 -13.91 -3.02
CA ASP A 89 -7.39 -12.92 -2.75
C ASP A 89 -7.95 -11.66 -2.08
N ARG A 90 -9.13 -11.24 -2.51
CA ARG A 90 -9.78 -10.08 -1.90
C ARG A 90 -10.09 -10.33 -0.43
N GLU A 91 -10.66 -11.50 -0.13
CA GLU A 91 -11.00 -11.88 1.24
C GLU A 91 -9.73 -12.00 2.09
N LYS A 92 -8.67 -12.55 1.54
CA LYS A 92 -7.38 -12.67 2.21
C LYS A 92 -6.81 -11.29 2.55
N ALA A 93 -6.90 -10.34 1.62
CA ALA A 93 -6.45 -8.97 1.85
C ALA A 93 -7.24 -8.30 2.98
N ILE A 94 -8.56 -8.44 2.96
CA ILE A 94 -9.43 -7.88 3.99
C ILE A 94 -9.12 -8.51 5.36
N GLU A 95 -8.95 -9.83 5.43
CA GLU A 95 -8.59 -10.52 6.67
C GLU A 95 -7.24 -10.07 7.23
N ALA A 96 -6.30 -9.72 6.35
CA ALA A 96 -5.01 -9.19 6.78
C ALA A 96 -5.09 -7.73 7.26
N GLY A 97 -6.23 -7.08 7.07
CA GLY A 97 -6.43 -5.70 7.51
C GLY A 97 -6.32 -4.66 6.42
N CYS A 98 -6.27 -5.07 5.14
CA CYS A 98 -6.27 -4.14 4.02
C CYS A 98 -7.67 -3.59 3.78
N ASP A 99 -7.74 -2.34 3.34
CA ASP A 99 -9.02 -1.68 3.06
C ASP A 99 -9.50 -1.94 1.64
N ASP A 100 -8.58 -2.21 0.73
CA ASP A 100 -8.89 -2.53 -0.65
C ASP A 100 -7.72 -3.30 -1.25
N TYR A 101 -7.86 -3.74 -2.48
CA TYR A 101 -6.78 -4.39 -3.20
C TYR A 101 -6.82 -3.98 -4.67
N ASP A 102 -5.70 -4.17 -5.36
CA ASP A 102 -5.63 -4.01 -6.80
C ASP A 102 -4.66 -5.04 -7.36
N THR A 103 -4.78 -5.32 -8.66
CA THR A 103 -3.99 -6.36 -9.31
C THR A 103 -2.89 -5.75 -10.16
N LYS A 104 -1.78 -6.47 -10.28
CA LYS A 104 -0.70 -6.11 -11.19
C LYS A 104 -0.96 -6.74 -12.57
N PRO A 105 -0.59 -6.09 -13.66
CA PRO A 105 0.04 -4.78 -13.71
C PRO A 105 -0.92 -3.67 -13.28
N VAL A 106 -0.38 -2.65 -12.60
CA VAL A 106 -1.19 -1.56 -12.07
C VAL A 106 -1.76 -0.71 -13.21
N GLU A 107 -3.08 -0.54 -13.21
CA GLU A 107 -3.75 0.41 -14.10
C GLU A 107 -3.93 1.69 -13.29
N ILE A 108 -3.21 2.74 -13.66
CA ILE A 108 -3.07 3.93 -12.81
C ILE A 108 -4.40 4.65 -12.56
N THR A 109 -5.27 4.75 -13.56
CA THR A 109 -6.55 5.45 -13.38
C THR A 109 -7.44 4.74 -12.37
N ARG A 110 -7.47 3.41 -12.42
CA ARG A 110 -8.22 2.60 -11.46
C ARG A 110 -7.64 2.74 -10.05
N LEU A 111 -6.31 2.68 -9.94
CA LEU A 111 -5.64 2.82 -8.64
C LEU A 111 -5.88 4.19 -8.04
N LEU A 112 -5.76 5.25 -8.83
CA LEU A 112 -6.02 6.62 -8.35
C LEU A 112 -7.44 6.78 -7.83
N GLY A 113 -8.41 6.15 -8.48
CA GLY A 113 -9.80 6.15 -8.00
C GLY A 113 -9.95 5.51 -6.63
N LYS A 114 -9.27 4.39 -6.40
CA LYS A 114 -9.28 3.71 -5.10
C LYS A 114 -8.60 4.53 -4.02
N ILE A 115 -7.48 5.16 -4.35
CA ILE A 115 -6.75 6.04 -3.43
C ILE A 115 -7.64 7.20 -3.00
N THR A 116 -8.25 7.89 -3.96
CA THR A 116 -9.13 9.03 -3.70
C THR A 116 -10.30 8.63 -2.81
N ALA A 117 -10.93 7.50 -3.11
CA ALA A 117 -12.07 7.01 -2.34
C ALA A 117 -11.71 6.76 -0.87
N LEU A 118 -10.55 6.14 -0.62
CA LEU A 118 -10.12 5.85 0.75
C LEU A 118 -9.71 7.10 1.51
N ILE A 119 -9.02 8.03 0.85
CA ILE A 119 -8.60 9.28 1.50
C ILE A 119 -9.80 10.13 1.86
N GLU A 120 -10.79 10.24 0.98
CA GLU A 120 -11.99 11.03 1.24
C GLU A 120 -12.88 10.42 2.32
N SER A 121 -12.99 9.08 2.35
CA SER A 121 -13.84 8.40 3.33
C SER A 121 -13.18 8.26 4.70
N GLY A 122 -11.87 8.30 4.76
CA GLY A 122 -11.10 8.07 5.97
C GLY A 122 -10.88 9.29 6.84
N ALA A 123 -11.51 10.36 6.50
CA ALA A 123 -11.31 11.62 7.19
C ALA A 123 -11.63 11.55 8.68
#